data_be9fcada350972977bf9fbd56d6e0a4b
#
_entry.id   be9fcada350972977bf9fbd56d6e0a4b
#
_cell.length_a   1.000
_cell.length_b   1.000
_cell.length_c   1.000
_cell.angle_alpha   90.00
_cell.angle_beta   90.00
_cell.angle_gamma   90.00
#
_symmetry.space_group_name_H-M   'P 1'
#
loop_
_entity.id
_entity.type
_entity.pdbx_description
1 polymer ?
#
loop_
_entity_poly.entity_id
_entity_poly.type
_entity_poly.pdbx_seq_one_letter_code
_entity_poly.pdbx_strand_id
1 'polypeptide(L)'
;MLDNYSRKILAWKVMECFDSSNTCQALLAAGKHLVTAGRPLLYADSGIESVNGSVDSILLTACLDRILAQVEVAFSNSLIEAYWRSLKHQWLFLNTLDSVARVRAMVEFYVNEHNTKMPHPAFSGQTPDEMFFLTGAKLPEELALAKVNARAARMAANRAMSCERCLGQQATLPGETIPH
;
A
#
# COMPACT_ATOMS: atom_id res chain seq x y z
N MET A 1 -2.90 1.28 -13.09
CA MET A 1 -4.28 1.60 -12.68
C MET A 1 -4.48 1.16 -11.24
N LEU A 2 -5.10 2.00 -10.43
CA LEU A 2 -5.30 1.78 -9.00
C LEU A 2 -6.80 1.82 -8.70
N ASP A 3 -7.28 0.85 -7.92
CA ASP A 3 -8.63 0.89 -7.38
C ASP A 3 -8.68 1.86 -6.18
N ASN A 4 -9.55 2.86 -6.26
CA ASN A 4 -9.65 3.90 -5.23
C ASN A 4 -10.25 3.39 -3.91
N TYR A 5 -11.00 2.30 -3.91
CA TYR A 5 -11.59 1.72 -2.72
C TYR A 5 -10.57 0.88 -1.93
N SER A 6 -9.98 -0.11 -2.59
CA SER A 6 -9.07 -1.07 -1.96
C SER A 6 -7.58 -0.68 -2.00
N ARG A 7 -7.22 0.32 -2.80
CA ARG A 7 -5.81 0.68 -3.12
C ARG A 7 -5.06 -0.40 -3.88
N LYS A 8 -5.75 -1.42 -4.41
CA LYS A 8 -5.16 -2.47 -5.24
C LYS A 8 -4.68 -1.91 -6.57
N ILE A 9 -3.50 -2.30 -6.99
CA ILE A 9 -3.03 -2.07 -8.36
C ILE A 9 -3.63 -3.13 -9.26
N LEU A 10 -4.58 -2.73 -10.12
CA LEU A 10 -5.29 -3.62 -11.03
C LEU A 10 -4.49 -3.91 -12.30
N ALA A 11 -3.78 -2.92 -12.80
CA ALA A 11 -2.93 -3.05 -13.98
C ALA A 11 -1.79 -2.03 -13.96
N TRP A 12 -0.64 -2.41 -14.51
CA TRP A 12 0.52 -1.56 -14.66
C TRP A 12 1.32 -1.96 -15.89
N LYS A 13 2.17 -1.06 -16.38
CA LYS A 13 3.08 -1.32 -17.48
C LYS A 13 4.35 -0.49 -17.35
N VAL A 14 5.49 -1.07 -17.72
CA VAL A 14 6.79 -0.39 -17.84
C VAL A 14 7.20 -0.43 -19.33
N MET A 15 7.53 0.73 -19.88
CA MET A 15 7.88 0.91 -21.28
C MET A 15 9.00 1.93 -21.44
N GLU A 16 9.74 1.86 -22.53
CA GLU A 16 10.79 2.83 -22.88
C GLU A 16 10.21 4.10 -23.52
N CYS A 17 9.23 3.90 -24.39
CA CYS A 17 8.59 4.97 -25.13
C CYS A 17 7.09 4.97 -24.88
N PHE A 18 6.51 6.14 -24.93
CA PHE A 18 5.06 6.28 -24.87
C PHE A 18 4.41 5.68 -26.12
N ASP A 19 3.36 4.89 -25.91
CA ASP A 19 2.47 4.36 -26.94
C ASP A 19 1.04 4.22 -26.36
N SER A 20 0.05 4.82 -27.01
CA SER A 20 -1.35 4.78 -26.61
C SER A 20 -1.92 3.36 -26.51
N SER A 21 -1.38 2.40 -27.28
CA SER A 21 -1.76 0.99 -27.19
C SER A 21 -1.50 0.39 -25.81
N ASN A 22 -0.55 0.95 -25.06
CA ASN A 22 -0.23 0.51 -23.71
C ASN A 22 -1.32 0.90 -22.69
N THR A 23 -1.91 2.08 -22.85
CA THR A 23 -3.08 2.49 -22.06
C THR A 23 -4.26 1.55 -22.34
N CYS A 24 -4.51 1.24 -23.60
CA CYS A 24 -5.53 0.28 -24.01
C CYS A 24 -5.32 -1.10 -23.37
N GLN A 25 -4.10 -1.62 -23.39
CA GLN A 25 -3.78 -2.91 -22.77
C GLN A 25 -3.94 -2.88 -21.25
N ALA A 26 -3.57 -1.78 -20.59
CA ALA A 26 -3.75 -1.61 -19.15
C ALA A 26 -5.25 -1.54 -18.77
N LEU A 27 -6.08 -0.88 -19.59
CA LEU A 27 -7.53 -0.84 -19.42
C LEU A 27 -8.16 -2.22 -19.56
N LEU A 28 -7.78 -2.98 -20.59
CA LEU A 28 -8.26 -4.35 -20.79
C LEU A 28 -7.83 -5.29 -19.65
N ALA A 29 -6.60 -5.13 -19.15
CA ALA A 29 -6.09 -5.91 -18.03
C ALA A 29 -6.86 -5.58 -16.73
N ALA A 30 -7.11 -4.30 -16.46
CA ALA A 30 -7.88 -3.87 -15.30
C ALA A 30 -9.36 -4.31 -15.43
N GLY A 31 -9.93 -4.26 -16.62
CA GLY A 31 -11.29 -4.71 -16.89
C GLY A 31 -11.59 -6.16 -16.47
N LYS A 32 -10.58 -7.03 -16.49
CA LYS A 32 -10.70 -8.42 -16.03
C LYS A 32 -10.99 -8.55 -14.53
N HIS A 33 -10.69 -7.53 -13.74
CA HIS A 33 -10.94 -7.49 -12.31
C HIS A 33 -12.30 -6.86 -11.95
N LEU A 34 -12.99 -6.29 -12.93
CA LEU A 34 -14.26 -5.61 -12.71
C LEU A 34 -15.41 -6.62 -12.75
N VAL A 35 -15.83 -7.08 -11.58
CA VAL A 35 -16.92 -8.07 -11.40
C VAL A 35 -18.22 -7.39 -10.98
N THR A 36 -18.31 -6.07 -11.00
CA THR A 36 -19.44 -5.34 -10.44
C THR A 36 -20.60 -5.17 -11.43
N ALA A 37 -21.81 -5.31 -10.92
CA ALA A 37 -23.04 -4.92 -11.62
C ALA A 37 -23.12 -3.38 -11.68
N GLY A 38 -22.42 -2.77 -12.63
CA GLY A 38 -22.36 -1.32 -12.81
C GLY A 38 -21.27 -0.90 -13.78
N ARG A 39 -21.23 0.39 -14.09
CA ARG A 39 -20.16 0.99 -14.89
C ARG A 39 -19.18 1.71 -13.95
N PRO A 40 -18.01 1.12 -13.63
CA PRO A 40 -17.02 1.79 -12.81
C PRO A 40 -16.51 3.06 -13.47
N LEU A 41 -16.18 4.07 -12.65
CA LEU A 41 -15.64 5.33 -13.10
C LEU A 41 -14.12 5.24 -13.19
N LEU A 42 -13.58 5.51 -14.39
CA LEU A 42 -12.16 5.69 -14.62
C LEU A 42 -11.80 7.17 -14.45
N TYR A 43 -11.04 7.49 -13.41
CA TYR A 43 -10.43 8.81 -13.27
C TYR A 43 -9.11 8.84 -14.05
N ALA A 44 -9.01 9.70 -15.05
CA ALA A 44 -7.84 9.87 -15.88
C ALA A 44 -7.49 11.36 -16.02
N ASP A 45 -6.24 11.67 -16.29
CA ASP A 45 -5.87 13.02 -16.72
C ASP A 45 -6.30 13.27 -18.17
N SER A 46 -6.21 14.54 -18.60
CA SER A 46 -6.59 14.96 -19.95
C SER A 46 -5.47 14.74 -21.00
N GLY A 47 -4.46 13.92 -20.67
CA GLY A 47 -3.37 13.59 -21.59
C GLY A 47 -3.83 12.81 -22.82
N ILE A 48 -3.09 12.93 -23.91
CA ILE A 48 -3.36 12.25 -25.19
C ILE A 48 -3.42 10.71 -25.03
N GLU A 49 -2.74 10.18 -24.03
CA GLU A 49 -2.76 8.77 -23.64
C GLU A 49 -4.13 8.31 -23.11
N SER A 50 -4.88 9.24 -22.52
CA SER A 50 -6.17 8.97 -21.90
C SER A 50 -7.35 9.40 -22.77
N VAL A 51 -7.11 10.28 -23.76
CA VAL A 51 -8.14 10.89 -24.60
C VAL A 51 -7.81 10.64 -26.07
N ASN A 52 -8.23 9.50 -26.60
CA ASN A 52 -8.10 9.15 -28.02
C ASN A 52 -9.15 8.08 -28.41
N GLY A 53 -9.43 7.96 -29.71
CA GLY A 53 -10.48 7.06 -30.23
C GLY A 53 -10.29 5.58 -29.90
N SER A 54 -9.05 5.11 -29.73
CA SER A 54 -8.78 3.71 -29.34
C SER A 54 -9.16 3.47 -27.89
N VAL A 55 -8.84 4.41 -27.00
CA VAL A 55 -9.24 4.36 -25.58
C VAL A 55 -10.76 4.45 -25.46
N ASP A 56 -11.40 5.36 -26.21
CA ASP A 56 -12.85 5.52 -26.19
C ASP A 56 -13.58 4.23 -26.60
N SER A 57 -13.10 3.53 -27.64
CA SER A 57 -13.64 2.23 -28.06
C SER A 57 -13.51 1.16 -26.97
N ILE A 58 -12.40 1.15 -26.23
CA ILE A 58 -12.20 0.19 -25.14
C ILE A 58 -13.08 0.53 -23.93
N LEU A 59 -13.24 1.79 -23.59
CA LEU A 59 -14.12 2.21 -22.50
C LEU A 59 -15.56 1.75 -22.74
N LEU A 60 -16.03 1.88 -23.98
CA LEU A 60 -17.36 1.35 -24.39
C LEU A 60 -17.44 -0.18 -24.24
N THR A 61 -16.42 -0.90 -24.72
CA THR A 61 -16.37 -2.37 -24.67
C THR A 61 -16.22 -2.89 -23.23
N ALA A 62 -15.41 -2.22 -22.41
CA ALA A 62 -15.18 -2.60 -21.02
C ALA A 62 -16.27 -2.09 -20.05
N CYS A 63 -17.29 -1.42 -20.53
CA CYS A 63 -18.37 -0.81 -19.72
C CYS A 63 -17.83 0.13 -18.63
N LEU A 64 -16.84 0.96 -18.97
CA LEU A 64 -16.24 1.98 -18.09
C LEU A 64 -16.72 3.37 -18.51
N ASP A 65 -17.00 4.23 -17.54
CA ASP A 65 -17.22 5.65 -17.75
C ASP A 65 -15.96 6.42 -17.34
N ARG A 66 -15.50 7.36 -18.20
CA ARG A 66 -14.31 8.17 -17.93
C ARG A 66 -14.72 9.52 -17.32
N ILE A 67 -13.98 9.94 -16.29
CA ILE A 67 -14.02 11.30 -15.72
C ILE A 67 -12.62 11.90 -15.83
N LEU A 68 -12.51 13.07 -16.43
CA LEU A 68 -11.22 13.76 -16.59
C LEU A 68 -10.87 14.55 -15.32
N ALA A 69 -9.74 14.22 -14.74
CA ALA A 69 -9.16 14.91 -13.60
C ALA A 69 -8.83 16.36 -13.95
N GLN A 70 -8.98 17.26 -12.99
CA GLN A 70 -8.75 18.70 -13.09
C GLN A 70 -9.64 19.46 -14.11
N VAL A 71 -10.41 18.73 -14.93
CA VAL A 71 -11.42 19.30 -15.83
C VAL A 71 -12.80 19.19 -15.22
N GLU A 72 -13.15 18.01 -14.73
CA GLU A 72 -14.44 17.67 -14.15
C GLU A 72 -14.41 17.53 -12.63
N VAL A 73 -13.25 17.14 -12.06
CA VAL A 73 -13.04 16.92 -10.62
C VAL A 73 -11.65 17.39 -10.17
N ALA A 74 -11.59 18.22 -9.12
CA ALA A 74 -10.35 18.87 -8.67
C ALA A 74 -9.28 17.96 -8.05
N PHE A 75 -9.61 16.75 -7.53
CA PHE A 75 -8.71 15.95 -6.68
C PHE A 75 -8.60 14.47 -7.08
N SER A 76 -8.90 14.09 -8.29
CA SER A 76 -9.08 12.70 -8.69
C SER A 76 -7.80 11.84 -8.73
N ASN A 77 -6.62 12.42 -8.96
CA ASN A 77 -5.38 11.67 -9.19
C ASN A 77 -4.45 11.55 -7.97
N SER A 78 -4.78 12.16 -6.83
CA SER A 78 -3.89 12.24 -5.67
C SER A 78 -3.47 10.86 -5.11
N LEU A 79 -4.32 9.86 -5.20
CA LEU A 79 -4.03 8.50 -4.70
C LEU A 79 -2.99 7.77 -5.55
N ILE A 80 -3.12 7.85 -6.88
CA ILE A 80 -2.16 7.22 -7.79
C ILE A 80 -0.82 7.98 -7.77
N GLU A 81 -0.83 9.30 -7.58
CA GLU A 81 0.38 10.10 -7.41
C GLU A 81 1.12 9.74 -6.11
N ALA A 82 0.40 9.56 -5.00
CA ALA A 82 0.97 9.11 -3.74
C ALA A 82 1.59 7.70 -3.87
N TYR A 83 0.92 6.79 -4.56
CA TYR A 83 1.46 5.47 -4.88
C TYR A 83 2.75 5.56 -5.70
N TRP A 84 2.76 6.36 -6.77
CA TRP A 84 3.94 6.57 -7.59
C TRP A 84 5.12 7.14 -6.81
N ARG A 85 4.84 8.06 -5.90
CA ARG A 85 5.86 8.62 -5.00
C ARG A 85 6.48 7.53 -4.14
N SER A 86 5.66 6.70 -3.51
CA SER A 86 6.14 5.58 -2.69
C SER A 86 6.97 4.58 -3.51
N LEU A 87 6.46 4.10 -4.64
CA LEU A 87 7.18 3.19 -5.52
C LEU A 87 8.54 3.75 -5.96
N LYS A 88 8.58 5.01 -6.40
CA LYS A 88 9.81 5.64 -6.88
C LYS A 88 10.83 5.84 -5.76
N HIS A 89 10.44 6.48 -4.67
CA HIS A 89 11.39 6.92 -3.64
C HIS A 89 11.71 5.84 -2.60
N GLN A 90 10.80 4.92 -2.32
CA GLN A 90 11.01 3.87 -1.32
C GLN A 90 11.54 2.56 -1.94
N TRP A 91 11.52 2.42 -3.27
CA TRP A 91 11.92 1.19 -3.93
C TRP A 91 12.82 1.42 -5.15
N LEU A 92 12.33 2.05 -6.22
CA LEU A 92 13.07 2.12 -7.48
C LEU A 92 14.38 2.89 -7.33
N PHE A 93 14.35 4.10 -6.77
CA PHE A 93 15.54 4.97 -6.66
C PHE A 93 16.58 4.50 -5.63
N LEU A 94 16.27 3.50 -4.84
CA LEU A 94 17.22 2.83 -3.95
C LEU A 94 18.02 1.73 -4.66
N ASN A 95 17.71 1.45 -5.92
CA ASN A 95 18.30 0.37 -6.71
C ASN A 95 18.90 0.89 -8.02
N THR A 96 19.77 0.09 -8.63
CA THR A 96 20.31 0.39 -9.96
C THR A 96 19.25 0.12 -11.02
N LEU A 97 18.97 1.12 -11.86
CA LEU A 97 17.96 1.09 -12.92
C LEU A 97 18.68 1.00 -14.29
N ASP A 98 19.36 -0.10 -14.55
CA ASP A 98 20.25 -0.30 -15.70
C ASP A 98 19.53 -0.79 -16.98
N SER A 99 18.33 -1.32 -16.84
CA SER A 99 17.55 -1.82 -17.97
C SER A 99 16.05 -1.80 -17.70
N VAL A 100 15.26 -1.69 -18.78
CA VAL A 100 13.79 -1.77 -18.69
C VAL A 100 13.33 -3.12 -18.14
N ALA A 101 14.02 -4.21 -18.48
CA ALA A 101 13.72 -5.53 -17.96
C ALA A 101 13.87 -5.57 -16.42
N ARG A 102 14.95 -4.97 -15.90
CA ARG A 102 15.18 -4.87 -14.46
C ARG A 102 14.11 -4.00 -13.78
N VAL A 103 13.82 -2.82 -14.32
CA VAL A 103 12.75 -1.95 -13.81
C VAL A 103 11.41 -2.69 -13.80
N ARG A 104 11.10 -3.43 -14.86
CA ARG A 104 9.86 -4.24 -14.93
C ARG A 104 9.79 -5.28 -13.82
N ALA A 105 10.85 -6.06 -13.60
CA ALA A 105 10.90 -7.06 -12.54
C ALA A 105 10.75 -6.43 -11.14
N MET A 106 11.36 -5.26 -10.93
CA MET A 106 11.25 -4.53 -9.66
C MET A 106 9.84 -3.98 -9.42
N VAL A 107 9.18 -3.47 -10.46
CA VAL A 107 7.79 -3.00 -10.37
C VAL A 107 6.84 -4.16 -10.12
N GLU A 108 7.05 -5.29 -10.82
CA GLU A 108 6.27 -6.51 -10.62
C GLU A 108 6.35 -7.01 -9.18
N PHE A 109 7.55 -7.10 -8.64
CA PHE A 109 7.77 -7.47 -7.25
C PHE A 109 7.05 -6.50 -6.29
N TYR A 110 7.26 -5.20 -6.47
CA TYR A 110 6.66 -4.19 -5.58
C TYR A 110 5.13 -4.20 -5.64
N VAL A 111 4.54 -4.31 -6.84
CA VAL A 111 3.09 -4.39 -7.00
C VAL A 111 2.53 -5.64 -6.33
N ASN A 112 3.20 -6.79 -6.50
CA ASN A 112 2.79 -8.02 -5.84
C ASN A 112 2.83 -7.88 -4.30
N GLU A 113 3.95 -7.40 -3.74
CA GLU A 113 4.07 -7.18 -2.30
C GLU A 113 3.04 -6.17 -1.79
N HIS A 114 2.84 -5.05 -2.51
CA HIS A 114 1.83 -4.04 -2.18
C HIS A 114 0.43 -4.63 -2.13
N ASN A 115 0.05 -5.40 -3.14
CA ASN A 115 -1.31 -5.95 -3.22
C ASN A 115 -1.55 -7.05 -2.18
N THR A 116 -0.56 -7.96 -1.97
CA THR A 116 -0.81 -9.23 -1.26
C THR A 116 -0.27 -9.27 0.16
N LYS A 117 0.75 -8.46 0.50
CA LYS A 117 1.47 -8.59 1.78
C LYS A 117 1.60 -7.31 2.59
N MET A 118 1.63 -6.14 1.94
CA MET A 118 1.80 -4.87 2.66
C MET A 118 0.48 -4.42 3.29
N PRO A 119 0.39 -4.36 4.63
CA PRO A 119 -0.80 -3.82 5.29
C PRO A 119 -0.97 -2.34 4.94
N HIS A 120 -2.17 -1.94 4.53
CA HIS A 120 -2.44 -0.55 4.20
C HIS A 120 -2.98 0.22 5.42
N PRO A 121 -2.41 1.38 5.77
CA PRO A 121 -2.81 2.13 6.97
C PRO A 121 -4.30 2.48 7.03
N ALA A 122 -4.94 2.75 5.89
CA ALA A 122 -6.36 3.10 5.81
C ALA A 122 -7.30 1.93 6.15
N PHE A 123 -6.81 0.68 6.18
CA PHE A 123 -7.63 -0.53 6.31
C PHE A 123 -7.37 -1.32 7.60
N SER A 124 -6.82 -0.66 8.62
CA SER A 124 -6.58 -1.29 9.93
C SER A 124 -5.75 -2.57 9.86
N GLY A 125 -4.79 -2.62 8.91
CA GLY A 125 -3.86 -3.73 8.76
C GLY A 125 -4.22 -4.72 7.66
N GLN A 126 -5.34 -4.56 6.97
CA GLN A 126 -5.66 -5.36 5.78
C GLN A 126 -4.76 -4.95 4.61
N THR A 127 -4.42 -5.91 3.76
CA THR A 127 -3.79 -5.67 2.47
C THR A 127 -4.79 -5.16 1.44
N PRO A 128 -4.33 -4.52 0.34
CA PRO A 128 -5.20 -4.16 -0.77
C PRO A 128 -6.02 -5.32 -1.33
N ASP A 129 -5.45 -6.53 -1.42
CA ASP A 129 -6.15 -7.73 -1.89
C ASP A 129 -7.25 -8.17 -0.93
N GLU A 130 -6.96 -8.22 0.36
CA GLU A 130 -7.96 -8.57 1.38
C GLU A 130 -9.13 -7.60 1.37
N MET A 131 -8.85 -6.30 1.14
CA MET A 131 -9.89 -5.28 1.01
C MET A 131 -10.68 -5.42 -0.30
N PHE A 132 -10.00 -5.70 -1.42
CA PHE A 132 -10.63 -5.84 -2.73
C PHE A 132 -11.54 -7.07 -2.80
N PHE A 133 -11.06 -8.21 -2.29
CA PHE A 133 -11.81 -9.47 -2.29
C PHE A 133 -12.70 -9.66 -1.06
N LEU A 134 -12.71 -8.69 -0.14
CA LEU A 134 -13.49 -8.74 1.12
C LEU A 134 -13.15 -9.96 2.00
N THR A 135 -11.91 -10.43 1.94
CA THR A 135 -11.44 -11.60 2.69
C THR A 135 -10.87 -11.26 4.07
N GLY A 136 -10.47 -10.02 4.31
CA GLY A 136 -9.81 -9.57 5.53
C GLY A 136 -10.75 -8.98 6.61
N ALA A 137 -12.06 -9.17 6.55
CA ALA A 137 -13.02 -8.49 7.43
C ALA A 137 -12.79 -8.71 8.94
N LYS A 138 -12.24 -9.86 9.35
CA LYS A 138 -11.95 -10.19 10.76
C LYS A 138 -10.57 -9.70 11.23
N LEU A 139 -9.67 -9.39 10.31
CA LEU A 139 -8.28 -9.05 10.61
C LEU A 139 -8.12 -7.86 11.56
N PRO A 140 -8.89 -6.75 11.46
CA PRO A 140 -8.81 -5.65 12.41
C PRO A 140 -9.07 -6.06 13.86
N GLU A 141 -10.06 -6.92 14.10
CA GLU A 141 -10.41 -7.42 15.43
C GLU A 141 -9.32 -8.36 15.97
N GLU A 142 -8.83 -9.29 15.14
CA GLU A 142 -7.73 -10.20 15.48
C GLU A 142 -6.45 -9.44 15.83
N LEU A 143 -6.10 -8.40 15.06
CA LEU A 143 -4.94 -7.55 15.35
C LEU A 143 -5.12 -6.73 16.63
N ALA A 144 -6.33 -6.24 16.90
CA ALA A 144 -6.62 -5.52 18.15
C ALA A 144 -6.42 -6.44 19.35
N LEU A 145 -6.95 -7.65 19.32
CA LEU A 145 -6.75 -8.66 20.35
C LEU A 145 -5.28 -9.05 20.51
N ALA A 146 -4.58 -9.30 19.39
CA ALA A 146 -3.16 -9.63 19.40
C ALA A 146 -2.30 -8.52 20.03
N LYS A 147 -2.62 -7.24 19.77
CA LYS A 147 -1.95 -6.08 20.39
C LYS A 147 -2.14 -6.06 21.90
N VAL A 148 -3.35 -6.31 22.40
CA VAL A 148 -3.64 -6.38 23.84
C VAL A 148 -2.83 -7.51 24.50
N ASN A 149 -2.86 -8.69 23.92
CA ASN A 149 -2.14 -9.86 24.43
C ASN A 149 -0.61 -9.65 24.43
N ALA A 150 -0.07 -9.11 23.32
CA ALA A 150 1.36 -8.80 23.22
C ALA A 150 1.80 -7.74 24.24
N ARG A 151 0.94 -6.73 24.51
CA ARG A 151 1.21 -5.74 25.56
C ARG A 151 1.24 -6.37 26.94
N ALA A 152 0.26 -7.20 27.26
CA ALA A 152 0.19 -7.91 28.56
C ALA A 152 1.42 -8.81 28.76
N ALA A 153 1.80 -9.59 27.74
CA ALA A 153 2.98 -10.44 27.78
C ALA A 153 4.28 -9.64 28.01
N ARG A 154 4.47 -8.52 27.30
CA ARG A 154 5.64 -7.64 27.53
C ARG A 154 5.67 -7.06 28.94
N MET A 155 4.52 -6.61 29.46
CA MET A 155 4.44 -6.11 30.83
C MET A 155 4.77 -7.18 31.87
N ALA A 156 4.29 -8.43 31.67
CA ALA A 156 4.62 -9.55 32.54
C ALA A 156 6.11 -9.90 32.49
N ALA A 157 6.69 -9.97 31.27
CA ALA A 157 8.12 -10.22 31.11
C ALA A 157 8.97 -9.13 31.77
N ASN A 158 8.62 -7.84 31.57
CA ASN A 158 9.35 -6.74 32.20
C ASN A 158 9.27 -6.77 33.73
N ARG A 159 8.12 -7.16 34.30
CA ARG A 159 7.99 -7.33 35.77
C ARG A 159 8.82 -8.50 36.28
N ALA A 160 8.87 -9.63 35.55
CA ALA A 160 9.68 -10.78 35.91
C ALA A 160 11.20 -10.47 35.83
N MET A 161 11.59 -9.58 34.90
CA MET A 161 12.98 -9.12 34.76
C MET A 161 13.31 -7.90 35.63
N SER A 162 12.37 -7.40 36.46
CA SER A 162 12.62 -6.24 37.31
C SER A 162 13.65 -6.62 38.37
N CYS A 163 14.79 -6.21 38.12
CA CYS A 163 15.95 -5.82 38.88
C CYS A 163 16.27 -6.60 40.16
N GLU A 164 16.78 -7.80 40.07
CA GLU A 164 17.67 -8.36 41.12
C GLU A 164 18.87 -7.44 41.39
N ARG A 165 19.35 -6.68 40.42
CA ARG A 165 20.43 -5.69 40.58
C ARG A 165 20.03 -4.48 41.44
N CYS A 166 18.77 -4.03 41.38
CA CYS A 166 18.32 -2.89 42.21
C CYS A 166 17.99 -3.27 43.63
N LEU A 167 17.69 -4.54 43.93
CA LEU A 167 17.46 -5.05 45.28
C LEU A 167 18.76 -5.36 46.02
N GLY A 168 19.88 -5.63 45.29
CA GLY A 168 21.19 -5.89 45.87
C GLY A 168 22.02 -4.67 46.27
N GLN A 169 21.63 -3.45 45.91
CA GLN A 169 22.39 -2.21 46.22
C GLN A 169 21.83 -1.42 47.43
N GLN A 170 20.79 -1.91 48.11
CA GLN A 170 20.29 -1.25 49.34
C GLN A 170 20.83 -1.80 50.66
N ALA A 171 21.77 -2.72 50.65
CA ALA A 171 22.37 -3.26 51.85
C ALA A 171 23.88 -3.04 51.81
N THR A 172 24.32 -1.87 52.19
CA THR A 172 25.54 -1.56 53.01
C THR A 172 25.82 -0.07 52.89
N LEU A 173 25.22 0.72 53.77
CA LEU A 173 25.89 1.95 54.24
C LEU A 173 26.82 1.53 55.40
N PRO A 174 28.13 1.68 55.30
CA PRO A 174 29.00 1.49 56.46
C PRO A 174 28.72 2.60 57.46
N GLY A 175 28.43 2.20 58.70
CA GLY A 175 28.24 3.14 59.83
C GLY A 175 29.45 4.05 60.03
N GLU A 176 29.23 5.35 59.97
CA GLU A 176 30.17 6.33 60.48
C GLU A 176 30.21 6.23 62.02
N THR A 177 31.26 5.65 62.57
CA THR A 177 31.65 5.83 63.95
C THR A 177 32.39 7.18 64.07
N ILE A 178 31.71 8.13 64.73
CA ILE A 178 32.34 9.38 65.17
C ILE A 178 33.10 9.07 66.46
N PRO A 179 34.42 9.32 66.58
CA PRO A 179 35.11 9.28 67.86
C PRO A 179 34.93 10.61 68.63
N HIS A 180 34.74 10.48 69.93
CA HIS A 180 34.75 11.58 70.91
C HIS A 180 36.14 12.23 71.03
#